data_3d5c6a80867ae373ecad8d73be01614f
#
_entry.id   3d5c6a80867ae373ecad8d73be01614f
#
_cell.length_a   1.000
_cell.length_b   1.000
_cell.length_c   1.000
_cell.angle_alpha   90.00
_cell.angle_beta   90.00
_cell.angle_gamma   90.00
#
_symmetry.space_group_name_H-M   'P 1'
#
loop_
_entity.id
_entity.type
_entity.pdbx_description
1 polymer ?
#
loop_
_entity_poly.entity_id
_entity_poly.type
_entity_poly.pdbx_seq_one_letter_code
_entity_poly.pdbx_strand_id
1 'polypeptide(L)'
;LYSFVDNHDVDRIMSKLKQNEHIYPVYTMLYTLPGIPSLYYGSEWGIEGRKEGSNDDPLRPALSLEDLEKEKDSSIMEWVKKLGKIHKEFSQCLAYGRYRELLLTNRQYAFARFTEDQGLITAVNNDEAEAEMYIPVPFPDKTYIDVETGEEAAVENGKLHVAVKAAGSVFLEIR
;
A
#
# COMPACT_ATOMS: atom_id res chain seq x y z
N LEU A 1 -5.61 -12.12 11.11
CA LEU A 1 -4.21 -11.77 11.27
C LEU A 1 -4.10 -10.27 11.52
N TYR A 2 -3.35 -9.85 12.53
CA TYR A 2 -3.05 -8.45 12.83
C TYR A 2 -1.73 -8.09 12.15
N SER A 3 -1.74 -7.14 11.22
CA SER A 3 -0.60 -6.79 10.40
C SER A 3 -0.10 -5.38 10.72
N PHE A 4 1.20 -5.21 10.88
CA PHE A 4 1.85 -3.93 11.12
C PHE A 4 3.26 -3.93 10.50
N VAL A 5 3.83 -2.77 10.28
CA VAL A 5 5.20 -2.58 9.78
C VAL A 5 6.15 -2.05 10.84
N ASP A 6 5.60 -1.39 11.85
CA ASP A 6 6.26 -0.95 13.07
C ASP A 6 5.30 -0.93 14.27
N ASN A 7 5.85 -0.83 15.47
CA ASN A 7 5.11 -0.72 16.72
C ASN A 7 6.02 -0.16 17.83
N HIS A 8 5.55 -0.25 19.08
CA HIS A 8 6.27 0.27 20.26
C HIS A 8 7.52 -0.55 20.67
N ASP A 9 7.77 -1.70 20.06
CA ASP A 9 8.88 -2.60 20.42
C ASP A 9 9.93 -2.79 19.32
N VAL A 10 9.63 -2.33 18.10
CA VAL A 10 10.53 -2.43 16.94
C VAL A 10 10.79 -1.08 16.32
N ASP A 11 11.94 -0.92 15.66
CA ASP A 11 12.31 0.30 14.94
C ASP A 11 11.17 0.82 14.06
N ARG A 12 10.97 2.13 14.06
CA ARG A 12 10.04 2.83 13.18
C ARG A 12 10.33 2.49 11.72
N ILE A 13 9.28 2.32 10.92
CA ILE A 13 9.42 1.90 9.53
C ILE A 13 10.30 2.88 8.73
N MET A 14 10.13 4.19 8.91
CA MET A 14 10.96 5.19 8.22
C MET A 14 12.45 5.03 8.52
N SER A 15 12.83 4.62 9.73
CA SER A 15 14.23 4.33 10.07
C SER A 15 14.81 3.08 9.43
N LYS A 16 13.98 2.19 8.87
CA LYS A 16 14.40 0.95 8.19
C LYS A 16 14.55 1.12 6.69
N LEU A 17 13.85 2.10 6.10
CA LEU A 17 13.88 2.35 4.67
C LEU A 17 15.23 2.93 4.25
N LYS A 18 15.73 2.52 3.09
CA LYS A 18 16.92 3.12 2.46
C LYS A 18 16.58 4.40 1.70
N GLN A 19 15.34 4.48 1.21
CA GLN A 19 14.76 5.62 0.51
C GLN A 19 13.38 5.86 1.09
N ASN A 20 13.09 7.10 1.46
CA ASN A 20 11.86 7.48 2.16
C ASN A 20 10.61 7.20 1.34
N GLU A 21 10.73 7.31 0.01
CA GLU A 21 9.62 7.08 -0.94
C GLU A 21 9.10 5.64 -0.89
N HIS A 22 9.91 4.68 -0.44
CA HIS A 22 9.45 3.29 -0.29
C HIS A 22 8.39 3.12 0.81
N ILE A 23 8.09 4.15 1.59
CA ILE A 23 6.97 4.14 2.53
C ILE A 23 5.61 3.96 1.84
N TYR A 24 5.43 4.52 0.64
CA TYR A 24 4.20 4.43 -0.13
C TYR A 24 3.85 2.99 -0.52
N PRO A 25 4.73 2.22 -1.19
CA PRO A 25 4.47 0.81 -1.47
C PRO A 25 4.35 -0.05 -0.21
N VAL A 26 5.09 0.25 0.86
CA VAL A 26 4.98 -0.46 2.14
C VAL A 26 3.58 -0.30 2.74
N TYR A 27 3.04 0.91 2.81
CA TYR A 27 1.69 1.14 3.32
C TYR A 27 0.61 0.62 2.38
N THR A 28 0.81 0.69 1.06
CA THR A 28 -0.08 0.04 0.11
C THR A 28 -0.24 -1.44 0.42
N MET A 29 0.87 -2.15 0.60
CA MET A 29 0.85 -3.57 0.96
C MET A 29 0.21 -3.81 2.33
N LEU A 30 0.50 -2.99 3.33
CA LEU A 30 -0.11 -3.09 4.66
C LEU A 30 -1.64 -3.04 4.60
N TYR A 31 -2.20 -2.14 3.78
CA TYR A 31 -3.65 -1.92 3.70
C TYR A 31 -4.38 -2.89 2.75
N THR A 32 -3.69 -3.57 1.84
CA THR A 32 -4.34 -4.37 0.79
C THR A 32 -4.01 -5.86 0.82
N LEU A 33 -2.93 -6.27 1.47
CA LEU A 33 -2.64 -7.69 1.73
C LEU A 33 -3.61 -8.28 2.77
N PRO A 34 -3.74 -9.63 2.85
CA PRO A 34 -4.55 -10.28 3.87
C PRO A 34 -4.12 -9.91 5.29
N GLY A 35 -5.04 -9.36 6.07
CA GLY A 35 -4.81 -8.99 7.47
C GLY A 35 -5.65 -7.79 7.90
N ILE A 36 -5.54 -7.43 9.16
CA ILE A 36 -6.11 -6.20 9.72
C ILE A 36 -4.95 -5.20 9.80
N PRO A 37 -4.93 -4.15 8.95
CA PRO A 37 -3.86 -3.18 8.96
C PRO A 37 -3.84 -2.39 10.27
N SER A 38 -2.68 -2.26 10.86
CA SER A 38 -2.46 -1.41 12.03
C SER A 38 -1.32 -0.46 11.77
N LEU A 39 -1.61 0.81 11.95
CA LEU A 39 -0.64 1.90 11.86
C LEU A 39 -0.29 2.37 13.26
N TYR A 40 0.99 2.43 13.58
CA TYR A 40 1.45 2.94 14.86
C TYR A 40 1.45 4.47 14.84
N TYR A 41 1.05 5.10 15.95
CA TYR A 41 0.94 6.57 16.03
C TYR A 41 2.24 7.28 15.64
N GLY A 42 2.11 8.33 14.84
CA GLY A 42 3.25 9.10 14.31
C GLY A 42 3.86 8.52 13.02
N SER A 43 3.59 7.25 12.69
CA SER A 43 4.11 6.64 11.46
C SER A 43 3.46 7.22 10.22
N GLU A 44 2.23 7.75 10.34
CA GLU A 44 1.54 8.54 9.30
C GLU A 44 2.21 9.89 9.00
N TRP A 45 3.09 10.33 9.88
CA TRP A 45 3.93 11.53 9.72
C TRP A 45 5.38 11.21 9.35
N GLY A 46 5.70 9.93 9.12
CA GLY A 46 7.04 9.51 8.79
C GLY A 46 8.05 9.71 9.94
N ILE A 47 7.60 9.55 11.19
CA ILE A 47 8.48 9.67 12.34
C ILE A 47 9.50 8.54 12.35
N GLU A 48 10.75 8.91 12.55
CA GLU A 48 11.85 7.99 12.74
C GLU A 48 12.03 7.62 14.22
N GLY A 49 12.67 6.49 14.47
CA GLY A 49 13.06 6.01 15.79
C GLY A 49 13.72 4.65 15.69
N ARG A 50 14.85 4.49 16.35
CA ARG A 50 15.57 3.22 16.46
C ARG A 50 15.68 2.82 17.91
N LYS A 51 15.56 1.54 18.16
CA LYS A 51 15.76 0.98 19.50
C LYS A 51 17.23 1.09 19.88
N GLU A 52 17.50 1.59 21.07
CA GLU A 52 18.85 1.79 21.62
C GLU A 52 19.13 0.73 22.70
N GLY A 53 19.60 -0.44 22.28
CA GLY A 53 19.81 -1.56 23.21
C GLY A 53 18.48 -2.05 23.80
N SER A 54 18.30 -1.88 25.12
CA SER A 54 17.04 -2.18 25.82
C SER A 54 16.13 -0.97 26.01
N ASN A 55 16.54 0.20 25.51
CA ASN A 55 15.76 1.44 25.62
C ASN A 55 14.79 1.59 24.43
N ASP A 56 13.49 1.63 24.72
CA ASP A 56 12.43 1.81 23.75
C ASP A 56 11.92 3.27 23.65
N ASP A 57 12.44 4.19 24.46
CA ASP A 57 11.99 5.59 24.48
C ASP A 57 12.01 6.25 23.09
N PRO A 58 13.05 6.05 22.23
CA PRO A 58 13.06 6.63 20.88
C PRO A 58 11.91 6.14 19.99
N LEU A 59 11.29 5.00 20.33
CA LEU A 59 10.16 4.45 19.60
C LEU A 59 8.83 5.05 20.06
N ARG A 60 8.80 5.70 21.22
CA ARG A 60 7.59 6.16 21.93
C ARG A 60 7.60 7.66 22.24
N PRO A 61 7.97 8.55 21.29
CA PRO A 61 8.05 9.98 21.57
C PRO A 61 6.68 10.54 21.95
N ALA A 62 6.65 11.50 22.86
CA ALA A 62 5.49 12.34 23.06
C ALA A 62 5.33 13.27 21.85
N LEU A 63 4.17 13.25 21.20
CA LEU A 63 3.90 14.00 19.98
C LEU A 63 2.88 15.10 20.24
N SER A 64 3.13 16.26 19.64
CA SER A 64 2.16 17.35 19.52
C SER A 64 1.65 17.39 18.07
N LEU A 65 0.34 17.26 17.88
CA LEU A 65 -0.25 17.35 16.54
C LEU A 65 0.02 18.72 15.90
N GLU A 66 -0.05 19.79 16.70
CA GLU A 66 0.22 21.15 16.23
C GLU A 66 1.65 21.31 15.68
N ASP A 67 2.63 20.69 16.33
CA ASP A 67 4.03 20.75 15.89
C ASP A 67 4.22 19.88 14.63
N LEU A 68 3.61 18.71 14.57
CA LEU A 68 3.66 17.84 13.39
C LEU A 68 3.04 18.51 12.15
N GLU A 69 1.91 19.18 12.30
CA GLU A 69 1.26 19.91 11.21
C GLU A 69 2.10 21.10 10.70
N LYS A 70 2.92 21.70 11.54
CA LYS A 70 3.81 22.80 11.16
C LYS A 70 5.14 22.34 10.54
N GLU A 71 5.68 21.23 11.02
CA GLU A 71 7.06 20.82 10.74
C GLU A 71 7.17 19.69 9.71
N LYS A 72 6.11 18.92 9.51
CA LYS A 72 6.13 17.73 8.67
C LYS A 72 5.33 17.92 7.39
N ASP A 73 5.83 17.31 6.32
CA ASP A 73 5.07 17.14 5.11
C ASP A 73 3.90 16.15 5.33
N SER A 74 2.72 16.55 4.93
CA SER A 74 1.50 15.74 5.08
C SER A 74 1.33 14.64 4.02
N SER A 75 2.25 14.50 3.07
CA SER A 75 2.10 13.57 1.93
C SER A 75 1.88 12.12 2.35
N ILE A 76 2.60 11.65 3.37
CA ILE A 76 2.43 10.28 3.91
C ILE A 76 1.05 10.14 4.54
N MET A 77 0.60 11.13 5.32
CA MET A 77 -0.72 11.12 5.93
C MET A 77 -1.83 11.12 4.86
N GLU A 78 -1.70 11.92 3.82
CA GLU A 78 -2.70 11.93 2.73
C GLU A 78 -2.74 10.58 2.00
N TRP A 79 -1.58 9.94 1.82
CA TRP A 79 -1.52 8.58 1.30
C TRP A 79 -2.24 7.57 2.21
N VAL A 80 -1.98 7.61 3.50
CA VAL A 80 -2.66 6.76 4.49
C VAL A 80 -4.18 6.99 4.48
N LYS A 81 -4.64 8.25 4.39
CA LYS A 81 -6.07 8.57 4.25
C LYS A 81 -6.66 7.97 2.97
N LYS A 82 -5.93 8.06 1.84
CA LYS A 82 -6.35 7.45 0.57
C LYS A 82 -6.47 5.93 0.71
N LEU A 83 -5.46 5.27 1.28
CA LEU A 83 -5.47 3.83 1.54
C LEU A 83 -6.63 3.42 2.46
N GLY A 84 -6.92 4.21 3.50
CA GLY A 84 -8.05 3.99 4.38
C GLY A 84 -9.40 4.06 3.66
N LYS A 85 -9.56 4.98 2.70
CA LYS A 85 -10.76 5.06 1.84
C LYS A 85 -10.88 3.83 0.95
N ILE A 86 -9.80 3.44 0.26
CA ILE A 86 -9.76 2.22 -0.58
C ILE A 86 -10.09 0.98 0.28
N HIS A 87 -9.46 0.83 1.44
CA HIS A 87 -9.71 -0.30 2.33
C HIS A 87 -11.17 -0.37 2.78
N LYS A 88 -11.80 0.75 3.05
CA LYS A 88 -13.22 0.83 3.42
C LYS A 88 -14.13 0.50 2.24
N GLU A 89 -13.86 1.04 1.07
CA GLU A 89 -14.63 0.83 -0.17
C GLU A 89 -14.59 -0.63 -0.60
N PHE A 90 -13.40 -1.24 -0.58
CA PHE A 90 -13.18 -2.63 -0.96
C PHE A 90 -13.17 -3.59 0.24
N SER A 91 -13.84 -3.23 1.34
CA SER A 91 -13.80 -3.98 2.60
C SER A 91 -14.25 -5.43 2.47
N GLN A 92 -15.21 -5.75 1.59
CA GLN A 92 -15.68 -7.12 1.39
C GLN A 92 -14.56 -8.02 0.86
N CYS A 93 -13.89 -7.62 -0.22
CA CYS A 93 -12.81 -8.42 -0.78
C CYS A 93 -11.53 -8.34 0.06
N LEU A 94 -11.22 -7.22 0.71
CA LEU A 94 -10.01 -7.08 1.53
C LEU A 94 -10.13 -7.81 2.88
N ALA A 95 -11.30 -7.88 3.49
CA ALA A 95 -11.48 -8.60 4.76
C ALA A 95 -11.75 -10.10 4.55
N TYR A 96 -12.64 -10.45 3.61
CA TYR A 96 -13.16 -11.82 3.46
C TYR A 96 -12.78 -12.50 2.15
N GLY A 97 -12.19 -11.73 1.21
CA GLY A 97 -11.87 -12.21 -0.13
C GLY A 97 -10.69 -13.17 -0.18
N ARG A 98 -10.66 -13.92 -1.27
CA ARG A 98 -9.51 -14.74 -1.65
C ARG A 98 -8.36 -13.85 -2.06
N TYR A 99 -7.17 -14.39 -1.97
CA TYR A 99 -5.93 -13.78 -2.44
C TYR A 99 -5.41 -14.55 -3.65
N ARG A 100 -4.90 -13.82 -4.66
CA ARG A 100 -4.24 -14.41 -5.82
C ARG A 100 -3.07 -13.53 -6.26
N GLU A 101 -1.88 -14.09 -6.26
CA GLU A 101 -0.72 -13.45 -6.88
C GLU A 101 -0.89 -13.43 -8.40
N LEU A 102 -0.61 -12.30 -9.03
CA LEU A 102 -0.73 -12.10 -10.48
C LEU A 102 0.61 -11.88 -11.16
N LEU A 103 1.50 -11.10 -10.53
CA LEU A 103 2.82 -10.78 -11.04
C LEU A 103 3.79 -10.62 -9.87
N LEU A 104 4.95 -11.24 -9.99
CA LEU A 104 6.07 -11.06 -9.07
C LEU A 104 7.37 -10.94 -9.87
N THR A 105 8.08 -9.84 -9.69
CA THR A 105 9.42 -9.59 -10.18
C THR A 105 10.34 -9.18 -9.02
N ASN A 106 11.57 -8.79 -9.30
CA ASN A 106 12.47 -8.28 -8.26
C ASN A 106 12.03 -6.92 -7.68
N ARG A 107 11.23 -6.16 -8.43
CA ARG A 107 10.85 -4.78 -8.07
C ARG A 107 9.34 -4.52 -8.17
N GLN A 108 8.59 -5.31 -8.90
CA GLN A 108 7.16 -5.13 -9.10
C GLN A 108 6.39 -6.31 -8.52
N TYR A 109 5.23 -5.98 -7.96
CA TYR A 109 4.32 -6.95 -7.40
C TYR A 109 2.88 -6.59 -7.72
N ALA A 110 2.10 -7.56 -8.17
CA ALA A 110 0.66 -7.37 -8.35
C ALA A 110 -0.11 -8.59 -7.85
N PHE A 111 -1.23 -8.33 -7.20
CA PHE A 111 -2.12 -9.36 -6.67
C PHE A 111 -3.56 -8.91 -6.71
N ALA A 112 -4.48 -9.86 -6.69
CA ALA A 112 -5.90 -9.63 -6.57
C ALA A 112 -6.43 -10.07 -5.21
N ARG A 113 -7.36 -9.28 -4.67
CA ARG A 113 -8.26 -9.64 -3.57
C ARG A 113 -9.68 -9.65 -4.13
N PHE A 114 -10.43 -10.74 -3.94
CA PHE A 114 -11.75 -10.86 -4.56
C PHE A 114 -12.70 -11.79 -3.80
N THR A 115 -13.97 -11.46 -3.89
CA THR A 115 -15.14 -12.29 -3.57
C THR A 115 -15.90 -12.57 -4.87
N GLU A 116 -17.13 -13.05 -4.78
CA GLU A 116 -18.03 -13.16 -5.94
C GLU A 116 -18.51 -11.78 -6.43
N ASP A 117 -18.69 -10.84 -5.49
CA ASP A 117 -19.33 -9.54 -5.74
C ASP A 117 -18.37 -8.38 -5.86
N GLN A 118 -17.14 -8.51 -5.37
CA GLN A 118 -16.17 -7.40 -5.30
C GLN A 118 -14.76 -7.89 -5.56
N GLY A 119 -13.98 -7.12 -6.30
CA GLY A 119 -12.57 -7.42 -6.53
C GLY A 119 -11.71 -6.19 -6.68
N LEU A 120 -10.47 -6.30 -6.21
CA LEU A 120 -9.44 -5.28 -6.31
C LEU A 120 -8.12 -5.91 -6.72
N ILE A 121 -7.49 -5.37 -7.77
CA ILE A 121 -6.08 -5.63 -8.07
C ILE A 121 -5.27 -4.48 -7.48
N THR A 122 -4.21 -4.82 -6.76
CA THR A 122 -3.18 -3.89 -6.32
C THR A 122 -1.90 -4.18 -7.07
N ALA A 123 -1.37 -3.19 -7.77
CA ALA A 123 -0.08 -3.22 -8.43
C ALA A 123 0.89 -2.26 -7.74
N VAL A 124 2.07 -2.75 -7.39
CA VAL A 124 3.09 -2.02 -6.63
C VAL A 124 4.40 -2.04 -7.40
N ASN A 125 5.03 -0.88 -7.52
CA ASN A 125 6.37 -0.72 -8.06
C ASN A 125 7.31 -0.22 -6.95
N ASN A 126 8.33 -1.02 -6.63
CA ASN A 126 9.37 -0.69 -5.65
C ASN A 126 10.68 -0.30 -6.34
N ASP A 127 10.61 0.18 -7.58
CA ASP A 127 11.76 0.71 -8.33
C ASP A 127 11.84 2.24 -8.22
N GLU A 128 13.02 2.78 -8.49
CA GLU A 128 13.29 4.23 -8.56
C GLU A 128 12.82 4.86 -9.89
N ALA A 129 12.41 4.03 -10.85
CA ALA A 129 11.84 4.45 -12.14
C ALA A 129 10.40 3.96 -12.29
N GLU A 130 9.65 4.64 -13.15
CA GLU A 130 8.34 4.16 -13.59
C GLU A 130 8.47 2.80 -14.28
N ALA A 131 7.52 1.91 -14.03
CA ALA A 131 7.49 0.57 -14.60
C ALA A 131 6.21 0.33 -15.40
N GLU A 132 6.37 -0.16 -16.62
CA GLU A 132 5.29 -0.71 -17.42
C GLU A 132 5.02 -2.16 -16.99
N MET A 133 3.89 -2.40 -16.35
CA MET A 133 3.53 -3.71 -15.84
C MET A 133 2.51 -4.40 -16.75
N TYR A 134 2.79 -5.64 -17.14
CA TYR A 134 1.87 -6.50 -17.91
C TYR A 134 1.34 -7.60 -17.01
N ILE A 135 0.21 -7.31 -16.35
CA ILE A 135 -0.37 -8.13 -15.29
C ILE A 135 -1.38 -9.13 -15.91
N PRO A 136 -1.20 -10.45 -15.77
CA PRO A 136 -2.19 -11.42 -16.24
C PRO A 136 -3.55 -11.15 -15.63
N VAL A 137 -4.60 -11.11 -16.46
CA VAL A 137 -5.98 -10.93 -15.99
C VAL A 137 -6.44 -12.14 -15.19
N PRO A 138 -6.96 -11.94 -13.96
CA PRO A 138 -7.46 -13.05 -13.16
C PRO A 138 -8.79 -13.62 -13.68
N PHE A 139 -9.60 -12.79 -14.38
CA PHE A 139 -10.93 -13.13 -14.89
C PHE A 139 -11.13 -12.55 -16.29
N PRO A 140 -11.09 -13.39 -17.36
CA PRO A 140 -11.17 -12.90 -18.75
C PRO A 140 -12.45 -12.15 -19.11
N ASP A 141 -13.57 -12.47 -18.44
CA ASP A 141 -14.90 -11.92 -18.75
C ASP A 141 -15.23 -10.66 -17.90
N LYS A 142 -14.24 -10.12 -17.19
CA LYS A 142 -14.39 -8.93 -16.34
C LYS A 142 -13.70 -7.72 -16.96
N THR A 143 -14.17 -6.52 -16.59
CA THR A 143 -13.50 -5.26 -16.86
C THR A 143 -12.69 -4.80 -15.64
N TYR A 144 -11.72 -3.93 -15.85
CA TYR A 144 -10.78 -3.48 -14.84
C TYR A 144 -10.73 -1.96 -14.88
N ILE A 145 -11.23 -1.33 -13.83
CA ILE A 145 -11.36 0.13 -13.74
C ILE A 145 -10.31 0.68 -12.79
N ASP A 146 -9.51 1.62 -13.23
CA ASP A 146 -8.59 2.36 -12.35
C ASP A 146 -9.40 3.14 -11.32
N VAL A 147 -9.14 2.86 -10.04
CA VAL A 147 -9.88 3.44 -8.90
C VAL A 147 -9.65 4.95 -8.77
N GLU A 148 -8.51 5.45 -9.26
CA GLU A 148 -8.15 6.87 -9.16
C GLU A 148 -8.73 7.69 -10.31
N THR A 149 -8.64 7.17 -11.53
CA THR A 149 -9.07 7.91 -12.74
C THR A 149 -10.49 7.58 -13.16
N GLY A 150 -11.00 6.40 -12.79
CA GLY A 150 -12.27 5.86 -13.27
C GLY A 150 -12.21 5.34 -14.70
N GLU A 151 -11.04 5.30 -15.31
CA GLU A 151 -10.84 4.82 -16.67
C GLU A 151 -10.69 3.30 -16.71
N GLU A 152 -11.12 2.69 -17.82
CA GLU A 152 -10.95 1.27 -18.04
C GLU A 152 -9.50 0.97 -18.46
N ALA A 153 -8.85 0.05 -17.74
CA ALA A 153 -7.51 -0.39 -18.07
C ALA A 153 -7.54 -1.32 -19.30
N ALA A 154 -6.64 -1.07 -20.24
CA ALA A 154 -6.54 -1.85 -21.46
C ALA A 154 -6.10 -3.30 -21.18
N VAL A 155 -6.80 -4.26 -21.80
CA VAL A 155 -6.44 -5.67 -21.77
C VAL A 155 -5.94 -6.08 -23.15
N GLU A 156 -4.66 -6.44 -23.23
CA GLU A 156 -4.01 -6.89 -24.45
C GLU A 156 -3.44 -8.30 -24.26
N ASN A 157 -3.81 -9.24 -25.12
CA ASN A 157 -3.33 -10.62 -25.06
C ASN A 157 -3.49 -11.29 -23.67
N GLY A 158 -4.61 -11.00 -22.99
CA GLY A 158 -4.90 -11.55 -21.64
C GLY A 158 -4.10 -10.92 -20.52
N LYS A 159 -3.53 -9.73 -20.73
CA LYS A 159 -2.79 -8.96 -19.72
C LYS A 159 -3.30 -7.53 -19.65
N LEU A 160 -3.38 -7.00 -18.44
CA LEU A 160 -3.54 -5.57 -18.19
C LEU A 160 -2.20 -4.87 -18.43
N HIS A 161 -2.23 -3.77 -19.15
CA HIS A 161 -1.09 -2.88 -19.28
C HIS A 161 -1.27 -1.68 -18.36
N VAL A 162 -0.36 -1.52 -17.39
CA VAL A 162 -0.46 -0.51 -16.34
C VAL A 162 0.90 0.14 -16.11
N ALA A 163 0.97 1.46 -16.28
CA ALA A 163 2.12 2.26 -15.88
C ALA A 163 2.06 2.56 -14.38
N VAL A 164 3.09 2.17 -13.63
CA VAL A 164 3.17 2.42 -12.19
C VAL A 164 4.40 3.27 -11.89
N LYS A 165 4.18 4.47 -11.36
CA LYS A 165 5.26 5.41 -11.01
C LYS A 165 6.30 4.78 -10.09
N ALA A 166 7.49 5.40 -10.05
CA ALA A 166 8.54 5.06 -9.09
C ALA A 166 7.99 5.06 -7.65
N ALA A 167 8.33 4.04 -6.86
CA ALA A 167 7.86 3.83 -5.50
C ALA A 167 6.32 4.03 -5.37
N GLY A 168 5.57 3.63 -6.38
CA GLY A 168 4.15 3.91 -6.53
C GLY A 168 3.26 2.68 -6.50
N SER A 169 1.96 2.93 -6.63
CA SER A 169 0.94 1.87 -6.68
C SER A 169 -0.25 2.30 -7.52
N VAL A 170 -0.90 1.31 -8.14
CA VAL A 170 -2.15 1.46 -8.89
C VAL A 170 -3.16 0.46 -8.34
N PHE A 171 -4.43 0.86 -8.32
CA PHE A 171 -5.54 0.06 -7.84
C PHE A 171 -6.58 -0.09 -8.95
N LEU A 172 -6.92 -1.32 -9.29
CA LEU A 172 -7.91 -1.62 -10.32
C LEU A 172 -9.08 -2.38 -9.71
N GLU A 173 -10.28 -1.81 -9.80
CA GLU A 173 -11.51 -2.48 -9.45
C GLU A 173 -11.83 -3.55 -10.51
N ILE A 174 -12.25 -4.74 -10.09
CA ILE A 174 -12.73 -5.81 -10.97
C ILE A 174 -14.25 -5.73 -11.03
N ARG A 175 -14.83 -5.47 -12.21
CA ARG A 175 -16.28 -5.37 -12.49
C ARG A 175 -16.80 -6.49 -13.35
#